data_eb96a053f621212d0c194764e5779fd7
#
_entry.id   eb96a053f621212d0c194764e5779fd7
#
_cell.length_a   1.000
_cell.length_b   1.000
_cell.length_c   1.000
_cell.angle_alpha   90.00
_cell.angle_beta   90.00
_cell.angle_gamma   90.00
#
_symmetry.space_group_name_H-M   'P 1'
#
loop_
_entity.id
_entity.type
_entity.pdbx_description
1 polymer ?
#
loop_
_entity_poly.entity_id
_entity_poly.type
_entity_poly.pdbx_seq_one_letter_code
_entity_poly.pdbx_strand_id
1 'polypeptide(L)'
;MSNQIIKLEGVSIDHLEHNVLDNINLSIKKGEFIYLIGDTGSGKTSLVKSLYAEIKVSAGNINIIEYDLNYITKKEIPMLRRKIGIVFQDFQLLSDRNIAKNLEFVLKSTGWKNKKNIDLRIDEVLRKVQLIDVKE
;
A
#
# COMPACT_ATOMS: atom_id res chain seq x y z
N MET A 1 -4.08 -19.17 -14.71
CA MET A 1 -4.28 -18.10 -13.71
C MET A 1 -3.56 -16.86 -14.21
N SER A 2 -4.19 -15.70 -14.21
CA SER A 2 -3.57 -14.45 -14.64
C SER A 2 -2.39 -14.13 -13.74
N ASN A 3 -1.18 -13.95 -14.32
CA ASN A 3 0.02 -13.54 -13.59
C ASN A 3 0.01 -12.03 -13.26
N GLN A 4 -1.09 -11.36 -13.60
CA GLN A 4 -1.30 -9.93 -13.46
C GLN A 4 -1.75 -9.61 -12.04
N ILE A 5 -1.07 -8.68 -11.39
CA ILE A 5 -1.35 -8.27 -10.00
C ILE A 5 -1.96 -6.87 -9.90
N ILE A 6 -1.74 -6.01 -10.90
CA ILE A 6 -2.37 -4.69 -11.01
C ILE A 6 -2.85 -4.53 -12.45
N LYS A 7 -4.09 -4.06 -12.60
CA LYS A 7 -4.68 -3.71 -13.90
C LYS A 7 -5.49 -2.44 -13.77
N LEU A 8 -5.15 -1.44 -14.56
CA LEU A 8 -5.89 -0.19 -14.73
C LEU A 8 -6.33 -0.09 -16.18
N GLU A 9 -7.60 0.22 -16.41
CA GLU A 9 -8.18 0.38 -17.74
C GLU A 9 -8.98 1.68 -17.79
N GLY A 10 -8.48 2.66 -18.53
CA GLY A 10 -9.10 3.97 -18.70
C GLY A 10 -9.27 4.73 -17.38
N VAL A 11 -8.37 4.57 -16.43
CA VAL A 11 -8.50 5.16 -15.09
C VAL A 11 -8.26 6.66 -15.12
N SER A 12 -9.22 7.43 -14.60
CA SER A 12 -9.10 8.87 -14.37
C SER A 12 -9.24 9.16 -12.86
N ILE A 13 -8.51 10.17 -12.40
CA ILE A 13 -8.53 10.64 -11.01
C ILE A 13 -8.73 12.13 -11.00
N ASP A 14 -9.80 12.58 -10.32
CA ASP A 14 -10.08 13.98 -10.11
C ASP A 14 -9.80 14.37 -8.65
N HIS A 15 -9.33 15.59 -8.45
CA HIS A 15 -9.18 16.19 -7.13
C HIS A 15 -9.88 17.55 -7.13
N LEU A 16 -10.93 17.69 -6.32
CA LEU A 16 -11.87 18.81 -6.38
C LEU A 16 -12.47 18.90 -7.80
N GLU A 17 -12.37 19.98 -8.49
CA GLU A 17 -12.89 20.13 -9.87
C GLU A 17 -11.78 20.01 -10.95
N HIS A 18 -10.57 19.53 -10.55
CA HIS A 18 -9.46 19.40 -11.45
C HIS A 18 -9.15 17.94 -11.77
N ASN A 19 -9.05 17.62 -13.06
CA ASN A 19 -8.56 16.34 -13.51
C ASN A 19 -7.04 16.24 -13.24
N VAL A 20 -6.65 15.25 -12.43
CA VAL A 20 -5.25 15.03 -12.03
C VAL A 20 -4.59 14.00 -12.94
N LEU A 21 -5.35 12.96 -13.32
CA LEU A 21 -4.92 11.91 -14.24
C LEU A 21 -6.08 11.52 -15.12
N ASP A 22 -5.81 11.31 -16.40
CA ASP A 22 -6.83 10.94 -17.38
C ASP A 22 -6.43 9.73 -18.19
N ASN A 23 -7.37 8.79 -18.36
CA ASN A 23 -7.31 7.62 -19.21
C ASN A 23 -6.03 6.77 -19.02
N ILE A 24 -5.62 6.54 -17.78
CA ILE A 24 -4.44 5.73 -17.46
C ILE A 24 -4.72 4.25 -17.69
N ASN A 25 -3.86 3.63 -18.49
CA ASN A 25 -3.85 2.21 -18.75
C ASN A 25 -2.52 1.61 -18.27
N LEU A 26 -2.57 0.66 -17.35
CA LEU A 26 -1.39 0.04 -16.74
C LEU A 26 -1.66 -1.42 -16.41
N SER A 27 -0.72 -2.27 -16.72
CA SER A 27 -0.77 -3.69 -16.39
C SER A 27 0.56 -4.11 -15.78
N ILE A 28 0.54 -4.61 -14.55
CA ILE A 28 1.72 -5.10 -13.84
C ILE A 28 1.55 -6.57 -13.48
N LYS A 29 2.56 -7.36 -13.83
CA LYS A 29 2.62 -8.79 -13.53
C LYS A 29 3.43 -9.06 -12.27
N LYS A 30 3.24 -10.23 -11.69
CA LYS A 30 4.03 -10.67 -10.53
C LYS A 30 5.52 -10.73 -10.88
N GLY A 31 6.35 -10.12 -10.03
CA GLY A 31 7.80 -10.09 -10.18
C GLY A 31 8.32 -8.91 -11.00
N GLU A 32 7.47 -8.09 -11.58
CA GLU A 32 7.91 -6.87 -12.26
C GLU A 32 8.32 -5.78 -11.26
N PHE A 33 9.28 -4.97 -11.67
CA PHE A 33 9.73 -3.77 -11.00
C PHE A 33 9.45 -2.56 -11.88
N ILE A 34 8.66 -1.61 -11.37
CA ILE A 34 8.15 -0.48 -12.15
C ILE A 34 8.65 0.84 -11.57
N TYR A 35 9.20 1.71 -12.42
CA TYR A 35 9.46 3.11 -12.10
C TYR A 35 8.30 3.97 -12.59
N LEU A 36 7.71 4.76 -11.68
CA LEU A 36 6.73 5.79 -12.04
C LEU A 36 7.44 7.15 -12.10
N ILE A 37 7.65 7.66 -13.32
CA ILE A 37 8.43 8.87 -13.60
C ILE A 37 7.48 9.97 -14.08
N GLY A 38 7.79 11.20 -13.77
CA GLY A 38 7.06 12.40 -14.20
C GLY A 38 7.38 13.60 -13.31
N ASP A 39 6.96 14.78 -13.72
CA ASP A 39 7.18 16.03 -13.01
C ASP A 39 6.48 16.09 -11.66
N THR A 40 6.92 17.01 -10.79
CA THR A 40 6.22 17.31 -9.54
C THR A 40 4.80 17.80 -9.87
N GLY A 41 3.81 17.25 -9.16
CA GLY A 41 2.40 17.57 -9.42
C GLY A 41 1.74 16.77 -10.56
N SER A 42 2.46 15.90 -11.27
CA SER A 42 1.90 15.10 -12.39
C SER A 42 0.96 13.94 -11.97
N GLY A 43 0.51 13.89 -10.72
CA GLY A 43 -0.46 12.90 -10.26
C GLY A 43 0.12 11.55 -9.80
N LYS A 44 1.46 11.36 -9.76
CA LYS A 44 2.09 10.10 -9.33
C LYS A 44 1.61 9.63 -7.96
N THR A 45 1.58 10.53 -7.00
CA THR A 45 1.10 10.24 -5.65
C THR A 45 -0.38 9.85 -5.63
N SER A 46 -1.20 10.52 -6.45
CA SER A 46 -2.63 10.20 -6.58
C SER A 46 -2.85 8.81 -7.18
N LEU A 47 -2.05 8.45 -8.20
CA LEU A 47 -2.07 7.11 -8.77
C LEU A 47 -1.69 6.05 -7.72
N VAL A 48 -0.58 6.24 -7.00
CA VAL A 48 -0.16 5.30 -5.94
C VAL A 48 -1.23 5.19 -4.86
N LYS A 49 -1.83 6.31 -4.43
CA LYS A 49 -2.91 6.33 -3.42
C LYS A 49 -4.17 5.60 -3.88
N SER A 50 -4.48 5.60 -5.16
CA SER A 50 -5.60 4.83 -5.70
C SER A 50 -5.35 3.32 -5.61
N LEU A 51 -4.09 2.87 -5.75
CA LEU A 51 -3.74 1.45 -5.70
C LEU A 51 -4.02 0.78 -4.34
N TYR A 52 -4.06 1.53 -3.25
CA TYR A 52 -4.44 1.00 -1.93
C TYR A 52 -5.73 1.59 -1.37
N ALA A 53 -6.60 2.05 -2.29
CA ALA A 53 -7.94 2.56 -1.99
C ALA A 53 -7.96 3.70 -0.94
N GLU A 54 -6.97 4.62 -1.00
CA GLU A 54 -7.01 5.89 -0.26
C GLU A 54 -7.77 6.95 -1.06
N ILE A 55 -7.60 6.97 -2.38
CA ILE A 55 -8.32 7.84 -3.31
C ILE A 55 -9.17 6.95 -4.21
N LYS A 56 -10.42 7.33 -4.43
CA LYS A 56 -11.27 6.71 -5.43
C LYS A 56 -10.96 7.25 -6.81
N VAL A 57 -11.06 6.38 -7.81
CA VAL A 57 -10.99 6.80 -9.21
C VAL A 57 -12.33 7.42 -9.62
N SER A 58 -12.29 8.41 -10.52
CA SER A 58 -13.48 9.08 -11.05
C SER A 58 -14.05 8.35 -12.28
N ALA A 59 -13.20 7.64 -13.01
CA ALA A 59 -13.60 6.80 -14.15
C ALA A 59 -12.64 5.63 -14.34
N GLY A 60 -13.03 4.68 -15.18
CA GLY A 60 -12.25 3.48 -15.54
C GLY A 60 -12.36 2.35 -14.52
N ASN A 61 -11.57 1.30 -14.74
CA ASN A 61 -11.56 0.10 -13.91
C ASN A 61 -10.19 -0.11 -13.28
N ILE A 62 -10.18 -0.46 -11.99
CA ILE A 62 -8.95 -0.68 -11.24
C ILE A 62 -9.05 -2.00 -10.46
N ASN A 63 -8.19 -2.95 -10.83
CA ASN A 63 -8.10 -4.26 -10.21
C ASN A 63 -6.72 -4.47 -9.61
N ILE A 64 -6.68 -4.91 -8.35
CA ILE A 64 -5.43 -5.15 -7.62
C ILE A 64 -5.53 -6.50 -6.92
N ILE A 65 -4.61 -7.41 -7.27
CA ILE A 65 -4.61 -8.80 -6.80
C ILE A 65 -5.97 -9.43 -7.17
N GLU A 66 -6.84 -9.70 -6.20
CA GLU A 66 -8.19 -10.22 -6.41
C GLU A 66 -9.31 -9.19 -6.14
N TYR A 67 -8.95 -7.92 -5.88
CA TYR A 67 -9.91 -6.87 -5.54
C TYR A 67 -10.21 -5.97 -6.73
N ASP A 68 -11.49 -5.81 -7.03
CA ASP A 68 -12.00 -4.74 -7.89
C ASP A 68 -12.25 -3.51 -7.02
N LEU A 69 -11.41 -2.46 -7.19
CA LEU A 69 -11.50 -1.28 -6.33
C LEU A 69 -12.69 -0.38 -6.65
N ASN A 70 -13.36 -0.59 -7.79
CA ASN A 70 -14.59 0.15 -8.10
C ASN A 70 -15.74 -0.25 -7.15
N TYR A 71 -15.71 -1.50 -6.67
CA TYR A 71 -16.75 -2.07 -5.82
C TYR A 71 -16.28 -2.43 -4.40
N ILE A 72 -15.01 -2.18 -4.08
CA ILE A 72 -14.44 -2.52 -2.77
C ILE A 72 -15.19 -1.84 -1.63
N THR A 73 -15.59 -2.59 -0.64
CA THR A 73 -16.28 -2.09 0.55
C THR A 73 -15.30 -1.56 1.59
N LYS A 74 -15.78 -0.69 2.50
CA LYS A 74 -14.98 -0.19 3.64
C LYS A 74 -14.41 -1.32 4.52
N LYS A 75 -15.07 -2.48 4.57
CA LYS A 75 -14.61 -3.65 5.34
C LYS A 75 -13.48 -4.41 4.64
N GLU A 76 -13.43 -4.36 3.32
CA GLU A 76 -12.42 -5.05 2.51
C GLU A 76 -11.12 -4.25 2.35
N ILE A 77 -11.19 -2.91 2.41
CA ILE A 77 -10.00 -2.04 2.31
C ILE A 77 -8.87 -2.46 3.27
N PRO A 78 -9.11 -2.73 4.56
CA PRO A 78 -8.05 -3.22 5.44
C PRO A 78 -7.47 -4.57 5.01
N MET A 79 -8.26 -5.45 4.37
CA MET A 79 -7.79 -6.75 3.87
C MET A 79 -6.88 -6.57 2.64
N LEU A 80 -7.25 -5.69 1.71
CA LEU A 80 -6.40 -5.29 0.59
C LEU A 80 -5.07 -4.73 1.10
N ARG A 81 -5.11 -3.74 2.01
CA ARG A 81 -3.90 -3.07 2.54
C ARG A 81 -2.96 -4.02 3.27
N ARG A 82 -3.44 -5.12 3.86
CA ARG A 82 -2.59 -6.17 4.45
C ARG A 82 -1.76 -6.94 3.42
N LYS A 83 -2.19 -6.93 2.15
CA LYS A 83 -1.49 -7.61 1.05
C LYS A 83 -0.49 -6.71 0.33
N ILE A 84 -0.46 -5.42 0.68
CA ILE A 84 0.39 -4.40 0.05
C ILE A 84 1.36 -3.87 1.09
N GLY A 85 2.66 -3.90 0.80
CA GLY A 85 3.67 -3.18 1.57
C GLY A 85 3.82 -1.76 1.01
N ILE A 86 3.69 -0.75 1.87
CA ILE A 86 3.83 0.66 1.49
C ILE A 86 4.94 1.29 2.33
N VAL A 87 5.87 1.98 1.66
CA VAL A 87 6.84 2.86 2.32
C VAL A 87 6.41 4.30 2.03
N PHE A 88 5.99 5.01 3.07
CA PHE A 88 5.56 6.40 2.96
C PHE A 88 6.75 7.37 2.95
N GLN A 89 6.60 8.49 2.26
CA GLN A 89 7.65 9.52 2.18
C GLN A 89 7.98 10.14 3.55
N ASP A 90 6.98 10.29 4.42
CA ASP A 90 7.06 10.82 5.78
C ASP A 90 7.18 9.71 6.85
N PHE A 91 7.49 8.48 6.41
CA PHE A 91 7.62 7.24 7.20
C PHE A 91 6.40 6.86 8.03
N GLN A 92 5.51 7.76 8.39
CA GLN A 92 4.29 7.57 9.22
C GLN A 92 4.54 6.73 10.50
N LEU A 93 5.68 6.94 11.13
CA LEU A 93 6.04 6.28 12.38
C LEU A 93 5.41 7.01 13.57
N LEU A 94 5.02 6.25 14.58
CA LEU A 94 4.57 6.79 15.85
C LEU A 94 5.82 7.26 16.64
N SER A 95 6.02 8.58 16.71
CA SER A 95 7.23 9.20 17.27
C SER A 95 7.35 9.04 18.79
N ASP A 96 6.23 8.73 19.47
CA ASP A 96 6.16 8.43 20.90
C ASP A 96 6.57 6.98 21.26
N ARG A 97 6.99 6.20 20.26
CA ARG A 97 7.29 4.78 20.39
C ARG A 97 8.61 4.40 19.78
N ASN A 98 9.29 3.43 20.41
CA ASN A 98 10.49 2.82 19.85
C ASN A 98 10.15 1.90 18.63
N ILE A 99 11.18 1.38 17.99
CA ILE A 99 11.06 0.54 16.78
C ILE A 99 10.19 -0.70 17.05
N ALA A 100 10.46 -1.41 18.14
CA ALA A 100 9.70 -2.62 18.47
C ALA A 100 8.21 -2.33 18.69
N LYS A 101 7.87 -1.23 19.38
CA LYS A 101 6.48 -0.84 19.64
C LYS A 101 5.76 -0.37 18.37
N ASN A 102 6.46 0.28 17.43
CA ASN A 102 5.90 0.59 16.11
C ASN A 102 5.54 -0.68 15.34
N LEU A 103 6.45 -1.67 15.29
CA LEU A 103 6.20 -2.96 14.64
C LEU A 103 5.09 -3.76 15.35
N GLU A 104 5.10 -3.78 16.69
CA GLU A 104 4.04 -4.41 17.49
C GLU A 104 2.67 -3.82 17.19
N PHE A 105 2.57 -2.50 17.07
CA PHE A 105 1.32 -1.81 16.72
C PHE A 105 0.78 -2.29 15.38
N VAL A 106 1.63 -2.37 14.33
CA VAL A 106 1.23 -2.86 13.01
C VAL A 106 0.77 -4.31 13.07
N LEU A 107 1.52 -5.19 13.74
CA LEU A 107 1.16 -6.61 13.86
C LEU A 107 -0.19 -6.78 14.57
N LYS A 108 -0.42 -6.08 15.70
CA LYS A 108 -1.70 -6.11 16.40
C LYS A 108 -2.85 -5.58 15.54
N SER A 109 -2.65 -4.49 14.84
CA SER A 109 -3.64 -3.90 13.92
C SER A 109 -3.99 -4.82 12.76
N THR A 110 -3.06 -5.71 12.38
CA THR A 110 -3.28 -6.71 11.32
C THR A 110 -3.79 -8.07 11.85
N GLY A 111 -4.16 -8.14 13.15
CA GLY A 111 -4.86 -9.28 13.73
C GLY A 111 -3.99 -10.27 14.49
N TRP A 112 -2.71 -9.99 14.70
CA TRP A 112 -1.85 -10.81 15.55
C TRP A 112 -2.25 -10.65 17.01
N LYS A 113 -2.46 -11.77 17.74
CA LYS A 113 -2.92 -11.77 19.13
C LYS A 113 -1.89 -12.34 20.10
N ASN A 114 -1.10 -13.31 19.65
CA ASN A 114 -0.14 -13.99 20.51
C ASN A 114 1.14 -13.18 20.65
N LYS A 115 1.43 -12.72 21.87
CA LYS A 115 2.59 -11.87 22.16
C LYS A 115 3.93 -12.53 21.75
N LYS A 116 4.11 -13.80 22.09
CA LYS A 116 5.34 -14.53 21.76
C LYS A 116 5.58 -14.57 20.25
N ASN A 117 4.53 -14.80 19.46
CA ASN A 117 4.63 -14.81 18.00
C ASN A 117 4.92 -13.41 17.44
N ILE A 118 4.35 -12.36 18.04
CA ILE A 118 4.64 -10.96 17.71
C ILE A 118 6.12 -10.66 17.96
N ASP A 119 6.64 -10.97 19.14
CA ASP A 119 8.04 -10.71 19.50
C ASP A 119 9.01 -11.46 18.55
N LEU A 120 8.74 -12.73 18.27
CA LEU A 120 9.51 -13.53 17.31
C LEU A 120 9.50 -12.91 15.90
N ARG A 121 8.35 -12.41 15.46
CA ARG A 121 8.24 -11.78 14.13
C ARG A 121 8.99 -10.45 14.07
N ILE A 122 8.93 -9.65 15.13
CA ILE A 122 9.71 -8.41 15.25
C ILE A 122 11.20 -8.72 15.14
N ASP A 123 11.70 -9.68 15.92
CA ASP A 123 13.11 -10.07 15.88
C ASP A 123 13.53 -10.58 14.50
N GLU A 124 12.69 -11.39 13.86
CA GLU A 124 12.95 -11.89 12.50
C GLU A 124 13.13 -10.75 11.49
N VAL A 125 12.18 -9.80 11.47
CA VAL A 125 12.24 -8.71 10.49
C VAL A 125 13.39 -7.75 10.77
N LEU A 126 13.69 -7.45 12.04
CA LEU A 126 14.81 -6.59 12.41
C LEU A 126 16.16 -7.22 12.06
N ARG A 127 16.32 -8.54 12.24
CA ARG A 127 17.54 -9.24 11.79
C ARG A 127 17.71 -9.18 10.27
N LYS A 128 16.62 -9.34 9.50
CA LYS A 128 16.67 -9.25 8.02
C LYS A 128 17.17 -7.91 7.51
N VAL A 129 16.91 -6.83 8.24
CA VAL A 129 17.35 -5.47 7.88
C VAL A 129 18.53 -4.99 8.73
N GLN A 130 19.16 -5.87 9.52
CA GLN A 130 20.33 -5.59 10.36
C GLN A 130 20.10 -4.48 11.41
N LEU A 131 18.88 -4.39 11.95
CA LEU A 131 18.47 -3.42 12.96
C LEU A 131 18.09 -4.05 14.30
N ILE A 132 18.53 -5.28 14.58
CA ILE A 132 18.16 -5.99 15.82
C ILE A 132 18.73 -5.28 17.06
N ASP A 133 19.92 -4.68 16.95
CA ASP A 133 20.62 -4.03 18.07
C ASP A 133 20.01 -2.67 18.47
N VAL A 134 19.16 -2.09 17.61
CA VAL A 134 18.48 -0.81 17.84
C VAL A 134 16.96 -0.99 18.02
N LYS A 135 16.57 -2.16 18.49
CA LYS A 135 15.17 -2.54 18.67
C LYS A 135 14.40 -1.66 19.66
N GLU A 136 15.09 -1.14 20.71
CA GLU A 136 14.53 -0.37 21.83
C GLU A 136 14.77 1.13 21.69
#